data_2c9c9cfe80720bacf3a17522ab06e778
#
_entry.id   2c9c9cfe80720bacf3a17522ab06e778
#
_cell.length_a   1.000
_cell.length_b   1.000
_cell.length_c   1.000
_cell.angle_alpha   90.00
_cell.angle_beta   90.00
_cell.angle_gamma   90.00
#
_symmetry.space_group_name_H-M   'P 1'
#
loop_
_entity.id
_entity.type
_entity.pdbx_description
1 polymer ?
#
loop_
_entity_poly.entity_id
_entity_poly.type
_entity_poly.pdbx_seq_one_letter_code
_entity_poly.pdbx_strand_id
1 'polypeptide(L)'
;MFTTAGIDVGSGAVKVVVMAVDPDGTQGQVLAKVSGRIRRREIAKVVDEVYAAAVAAADVHELQYIATTGDGEEVPFATGHFYGMTTHARGALFLAPAARAVLDVGALHTRAVAMDARGRVLDYK
;
A
#
# COMPACT_ATOMS: atom_id res chain seq x y z
N MET A 1 -12.73 1.42 -15.20
CA MET A 1 -11.96 1.53 -13.95
C MET A 1 -10.77 0.60 -13.98
N PHE A 2 -9.68 1.01 -13.37
CA PHE A 2 -8.52 0.14 -13.21
C PHE A 2 -8.61 -0.61 -11.90
N THR A 3 -8.13 -1.84 -11.91
CA THR A 3 -7.97 -2.63 -10.68
C THR A 3 -6.50 -2.66 -10.32
N THR A 4 -6.18 -2.26 -9.10
CA THR A 4 -4.80 -2.15 -8.62
C THR A 4 -4.63 -2.85 -7.29
N ALA A 5 -3.41 -3.22 -6.97
CA ALA A 5 -3.06 -3.75 -5.65
C ALA A 5 -1.89 -2.97 -5.07
N GLY A 6 -1.91 -2.79 -3.76
CA GLY A 6 -0.79 -2.26 -3.01
C GLY A 6 -0.33 -3.30 -2.00
N ILE A 7 0.96 -3.53 -1.93
CA ILE A 7 1.59 -4.50 -1.02
C ILE A 7 2.58 -3.76 -0.14
N ASP A 8 2.33 -3.75 1.16
CA ASP A 8 3.26 -3.21 2.16
C ASP A 8 3.93 -4.38 2.88
N VAL A 9 5.22 -4.53 2.64
CA VAL A 9 6.03 -5.54 3.33
C VAL A 9 6.68 -4.87 4.53
N GLY A 10 6.05 -4.99 5.67
CA GLY A 10 6.57 -4.44 6.92
C GLY A 10 7.53 -5.40 7.61
N SER A 11 8.08 -4.98 8.75
CA SER A 11 9.00 -5.80 9.53
C SER A 11 8.32 -6.99 10.20
N GLY A 12 7.04 -6.88 10.52
CA GLY A 12 6.28 -7.92 11.23
C GLY A 12 5.11 -8.51 10.46
N ALA A 13 4.64 -7.82 9.42
CA ALA A 13 3.44 -8.23 8.69
C ALA A 13 3.49 -7.77 7.24
N VAL A 14 2.82 -8.52 6.38
CA VAL A 14 2.53 -8.12 5.00
C VAL A 14 1.06 -7.70 4.93
N LYS A 15 0.80 -6.57 4.29
CA LYS A 15 -0.55 -6.03 4.12
C LYS A 15 -0.80 -5.81 2.64
N VAL A 16 -1.95 -6.23 2.16
CA VAL A 16 -2.35 -6.07 0.76
C VAL A 16 -3.72 -5.43 0.69
N VAL A 17 -3.84 -4.44 -0.18
CA VAL A 17 -5.09 -3.79 -0.50
C VAL A 17 -5.35 -3.94 -2.00
N VAL A 18 -6.57 -4.28 -2.37
CA VAL A 18 -7.01 -4.31 -3.78
C VAL A 18 -8.06 -3.21 -3.96
N MET A 19 -7.88 -2.39 -4.97
CA MET A 19 -8.74 -1.24 -5.24
C MET A 19 -9.20 -1.20 -6.68
N ALA A 20 -10.41 -0.66 -6.87
CA ALA A 20 -10.85 -0.17 -8.16
C ALA A 20 -10.67 1.34 -8.18
N VAL A 21 -9.99 1.87 -9.19
CA VAL A 21 -9.71 3.30 -9.28
C VAL A 21 -10.15 3.84 -10.63
N ASP A 22 -10.55 5.12 -10.64
CA ASP A 22 -10.88 5.82 -11.89
C ASP A 22 -9.63 5.96 -12.76
N PRO A 23 -9.78 6.09 -14.08
CA PRO A 23 -8.64 6.24 -14.98
C PRO A 23 -7.74 7.42 -14.65
N ASP A 24 -8.29 8.50 -14.08
CA ASP A 24 -7.51 9.66 -13.65
C ASP A 24 -6.95 9.54 -12.23
N GLY A 25 -7.29 8.45 -11.52
CA GLY A 25 -6.79 8.21 -10.17
C GLY A 25 -7.39 9.09 -9.08
N THR A 26 -8.43 9.86 -9.38
CA THR A 26 -9.02 10.81 -8.40
C THR A 26 -9.96 10.15 -7.41
N GLN A 27 -10.60 9.04 -7.80
CA GLN A 27 -11.52 8.31 -6.94
C GLN A 27 -11.19 6.84 -6.93
N GLY A 28 -11.36 6.20 -5.81
CA GLY A 28 -11.10 4.79 -5.67
C GLY A 28 -12.00 4.14 -4.63
N GLN A 29 -12.16 2.84 -4.76
CA GLN A 29 -12.91 2.00 -3.84
C GLN A 29 -12.04 0.84 -3.41
N VAL A 30 -11.96 0.59 -2.10
CA VAL A 30 -11.30 -0.59 -1.57
C VAL A 30 -12.20 -1.80 -1.80
N LEU A 31 -11.69 -2.78 -2.56
CA LEU A 31 -12.40 -4.04 -2.83
C LEU A 31 -12.06 -5.10 -1.79
N ALA A 32 -10.82 -5.15 -1.34
CA ALA A 32 -10.38 -6.08 -0.30
C ALA A 32 -9.13 -5.55 0.38
N LYS A 33 -8.94 -5.92 1.63
CA LYS A 33 -7.71 -5.70 2.38
C LYS A 33 -7.44 -6.89 3.26
N VAL A 34 -6.22 -7.41 3.21
CA VAL A 34 -5.80 -8.60 3.95
C VAL A 34 -4.43 -8.33 4.54
N SER A 35 -4.21 -8.81 5.76
CA SER A 35 -2.89 -8.77 6.39
C SER A 35 -2.52 -10.14 6.91
N GLY A 36 -1.21 -10.43 6.95
CA GLY A 36 -0.68 -11.66 7.50
C GLY A 36 0.62 -11.40 8.23
N ARG A 37 0.79 -12.00 9.40
CA ARG A 37 2.01 -11.86 10.18
C ARG A 37 3.11 -12.75 9.60
N ILE A 38 4.32 -12.25 9.57
CA ILE A 38 5.47 -12.99 9.03
C ILE A 38 5.89 -14.10 9.99
N ARG A 39 6.07 -13.81 11.27
CA ARG A 39 6.33 -14.81 12.33
C ARG A 39 7.44 -15.81 11.98
N ARG A 40 8.61 -15.32 11.57
CA ARG A 40 9.77 -16.15 11.20
C ARG A 40 9.55 -17.01 9.95
N ARG A 41 8.47 -16.80 9.22
CA ARG A 41 8.28 -17.47 7.92
C ARG A 41 9.05 -16.73 6.84
N GLU A 42 9.25 -17.39 5.74
CA GLU A 42 9.87 -16.80 4.57
C GLU A 42 8.98 -15.67 4.02
N ILE A 43 9.53 -14.47 3.86
CA ILE A 43 8.76 -13.28 3.47
C ILE A 43 8.05 -13.50 2.14
N ALA A 44 8.72 -14.10 1.15
CA ALA A 44 8.13 -14.35 -0.16
C ALA A 44 6.87 -15.21 -0.07
N LYS A 45 6.86 -16.21 0.81
CA LYS A 45 5.67 -17.06 1.02
C LYS A 45 4.52 -16.28 1.62
N VAL A 46 4.81 -15.43 2.60
CA VAL A 46 3.77 -14.62 3.25
C VAL A 46 3.18 -13.62 2.24
N VAL A 47 4.02 -13.01 1.42
CA VAL A 47 3.58 -12.11 0.35
C VAL A 47 2.63 -12.84 -0.59
N ASP A 48 3.01 -14.03 -1.06
CA ASP A 48 2.19 -14.82 -1.98
C ASP A 48 0.83 -15.20 -1.36
N GLU A 49 0.83 -15.64 -0.10
CA GLU A 49 -0.40 -16.00 0.61
C GLU A 49 -1.34 -14.82 0.78
N VAL A 50 -0.81 -13.70 1.26
CA VAL A 50 -1.64 -12.51 1.55
C VAL A 50 -2.16 -11.90 0.25
N TYR A 51 -1.31 -11.84 -0.78
CA TYR A 51 -1.71 -11.36 -2.10
C TYR A 51 -2.82 -12.23 -2.69
N ALA A 52 -2.64 -13.55 -2.70
CA ALA A 52 -3.65 -14.46 -3.23
C ALA A 52 -4.98 -14.34 -2.46
N ALA A 53 -4.92 -14.21 -1.13
CA ALA A 53 -6.12 -14.05 -0.32
C ALA A 53 -6.85 -12.73 -0.64
N ALA A 54 -6.11 -11.65 -0.85
CA ALA A 54 -6.70 -10.34 -1.18
C ALA A 54 -7.35 -10.34 -2.57
N VAL A 55 -6.67 -10.92 -3.55
CA VAL A 55 -7.21 -11.04 -4.92
C VAL A 55 -8.48 -11.89 -4.92
N ALA A 56 -8.48 -13.01 -4.21
CA ALA A 56 -9.65 -13.87 -4.09
C ALA A 56 -10.82 -13.14 -3.39
N ALA A 57 -10.54 -12.43 -2.30
CA ALA A 57 -11.56 -11.69 -1.58
C ALA A 57 -12.15 -10.54 -2.42
N ALA A 58 -11.33 -9.92 -3.26
CA ALA A 58 -11.78 -8.86 -4.16
C ALA A 58 -12.54 -9.38 -5.37
N ASP A 59 -12.44 -10.68 -5.64
CA ASP A 59 -13.05 -11.33 -6.80
C ASP A 59 -12.64 -10.64 -8.11
N VAL A 60 -11.35 -10.38 -8.28
CA VAL A 60 -10.79 -9.76 -9.49
C VAL A 60 -9.93 -10.78 -10.23
N HIS A 61 -9.90 -10.67 -11.56
CA HIS A 61 -9.17 -11.59 -12.42
C HIS A 61 -7.98 -10.94 -13.13
N GLU A 62 -7.92 -9.62 -13.10
CA GLU A 62 -6.87 -8.87 -13.77
C GLU A 62 -6.53 -7.62 -12.96
N LEU A 63 -5.24 -7.39 -12.77
CA LEU A 63 -4.73 -6.21 -12.08
C LEU A 63 -3.84 -5.44 -13.04
N GLN A 64 -4.20 -4.17 -13.27
CA GLN A 64 -3.46 -3.30 -14.18
C GLN A 64 -2.16 -2.78 -13.58
N TYR A 65 -2.09 -2.68 -12.24
CA TYR A 65 -0.91 -2.19 -11.56
C TYR A 65 -0.77 -2.81 -10.18
N ILE A 66 0.43 -3.23 -9.83
CA ILE A 66 0.76 -3.77 -8.51
C ILE A 66 1.91 -2.94 -7.95
N ALA A 67 1.63 -2.17 -6.91
CA ALA A 67 2.61 -1.33 -6.23
C ALA A 67 3.09 -2.02 -4.96
N THR A 68 4.36 -1.84 -4.64
CA THR A 68 4.92 -2.30 -3.36
C THR A 68 5.51 -1.12 -2.59
N THR A 69 5.60 -1.28 -1.28
CA THR A 69 6.29 -0.37 -0.38
C THR A 69 6.92 -1.14 0.78
N GLY A 70 7.67 -0.46 1.63
CA GLY A 70 8.40 -1.12 2.70
C GLY A 70 9.54 -1.95 2.14
N ASP A 71 9.66 -3.19 2.60
CA ASP A 71 10.67 -4.14 2.15
C ASP A 71 10.22 -4.95 0.92
N GLY A 72 9.28 -4.42 0.14
CA GLY A 72 8.69 -5.08 -1.02
C GLY A 72 9.42 -4.90 -2.34
N GLU A 73 10.65 -4.38 -2.33
CA GLU A 73 11.41 -4.10 -3.56
C GLU A 73 11.65 -5.35 -4.42
N GLU A 74 11.75 -6.51 -3.80
CA GLU A 74 12.09 -7.76 -4.47
C GLU A 74 10.86 -8.60 -4.84
N VAL A 75 9.65 -8.08 -4.68
CA VAL A 75 8.44 -8.80 -5.10
C VAL A 75 8.45 -8.92 -6.62
N PRO A 76 8.57 -10.15 -7.18
CA PRO A 76 8.86 -10.31 -8.61
C PRO A 76 7.72 -9.92 -9.53
N PHE A 77 6.48 -9.95 -9.04
CA PHE A 77 5.30 -9.62 -9.86
C PHE A 77 4.85 -8.16 -9.70
N ALA A 78 5.61 -7.34 -8.96
CA ALA A 78 5.27 -5.94 -8.77
C ALA A 78 5.50 -5.12 -10.03
N THR A 79 4.63 -4.15 -10.27
CA THR A 79 4.80 -3.19 -11.38
C THR A 79 5.76 -2.08 -10.98
N GLY A 80 5.69 -1.60 -9.73
CA GLY A 80 6.57 -0.55 -9.23
C GLY A 80 6.65 -0.55 -7.72
N HIS A 81 7.72 0.07 -7.21
CA HIS A 81 7.97 0.21 -5.77
C HIS A 81 8.00 1.69 -5.40
N PHE A 82 7.42 2.01 -4.25
CA PHE A 82 7.30 3.39 -3.76
C PHE A 82 7.79 3.48 -2.32
N TYR A 83 8.41 4.60 -1.99
CA TYR A 83 8.86 4.84 -0.61
C TYR A 83 7.67 5.05 0.32
N GLY A 84 7.85 4.65 1.59
CA GLY A 84 6.81 4.76 2.60
C GLY A 84 6.27 6.18 2.80
N MET A 85 7.14 7.19 2.71
CA MET A 85 6.68 8.59 2.80
C MET A 85 5.63 8.93 1.74
N THR A 86 5.88 8.49 0.50
CA THR A 86 4.96 8.72 -0.61
C THR A 86 3.64 8.00 -0.40
N THR A 87 3.70 6.72 -0.03
CA THR A 87 2.49 5.91 0.14
C THR A 87 1.67 6.34 1.35
N HIS A 88 2.31 6.71 2.46
CA HIS A 88 1.60 7.19 3.63
C HIS A 88 0.92 8.53 3.39
N ALA A 89 1.57 9.44 2.68
CA ALA A 89 0.98 10.73 2.31
C ALA A 89 -0.26 10.53 1.44
N ARG A 90 -0.15 9.70 0.41
CA ARG A 90 -1.26 9.43 -0.50
C ARG A 90 -2.40 8.67 0.19
N GLY A 91 -2.06 7.68 1.02
CA GLY A 91 -3.05 6.93 1.79
C GLY A 91 -3.80 7.81 2.79
N ALA A 92 -3.11 8.71 3.45
CA ALA A 92 -3.73 9.66 4.38
C ALA A 92 -4.73 10.56 3.66
N LEU A 93 -4.39 11.06 2.47
CA LEU A 93 -5.29 11.86 1.65
C LEU A 93 -6.51 11.08 1.18
N PHE A 94 -6.33 9.81 0.84
CA PHE A 94 -7.44 8.96 0.45
C PHE A 94 -8.47 8.83 1.60
N LEU A 95 -7.98 8.64 2.82
CA LEU A 95 -8.83 8.49 4.00
C LEU A 95 -9.37 9.81 4.53
N ALA A 96 -8.59 10.89 4.39
CA ALA A 96 -8.90 12.21 4.92
C ALA A 96 -8.45 13.28 3.92
N PRO A 97 -9.28 13.63 2.92
CA PRO A 97 -8.85 14.54 1.84
C PRO A 97 -8.38 15.92 2.29
N ALA A 98 -8.77 16.37 3.47
CA ALA A 98 -8.32 17.65 4.03
C ALA A 98 -6.98 17.55 4.77
N ALA A 99 -6.42 16.36 4.93
CA ALA A 99 -5.15 16.15 5.63
C ALA A 99 -3.99 16.87 4.90
N ARG A 100 -3.06 17.41 5.68
CA ARG A 100 -1.83 18.03 5.15
C ARG A 100 -0.59 17.54 5.89
N ALA A 101 -0.78 16.62 6.83
CA ALA A 101 0.28 15.95 7.55
C ALA A 101 -0.18 14.57 7.97
N VAL A 102 0.77 13.65 8.09
CA VAL A 102 0.50 12.30 8.58
C VAL A 102 1.62 11.89 9.55
N LEU A 103 1.24 11.24 10.63
CA LEU A 103 2.17 10.63 11.58
C LEU A 103 2.10 9.12 11.38
N ASP A 104 3.22 8.56 10.93
CA ASP A 104 3.37 7.12 10.74
C ASP A 104 4.07 6.53 11.96
N VAL A 105 3.37 5.70 12.70
CA VAL A 105 3.90 5.03 13.90
C VAL A 105 4.09 3.56 13.58
N GLY A 106 5.34 3.17 13.39
CA GLY A 106 5.69 1.79 13.06
C GLY A 106 6.38 1.06 14.20
N ALA A 107 6.65 -0.22 13.98
CA ALA A 107 7.31 -1.08 14.96
C ALA A 107 8.76 -0.65 15.22
N LEU A 108 9.45 -0.13 14.21
CA LEU A 108 10.87 0.21 14.28
C LEU A 108 11.13 1.72 14.35
N HIS A 109 10.23 2.53 13.83
CA HIS A 109 10.44 3.99 13.81
C HIS A 109 9.10 4.72 13.64
N THR A 110 9.15 6.01 13.94
CA THR A 110 8.03 6.93 13.77
C THR A 110 8.46 8.04 12.82
N ARG A 111 7.59 8.45 11.93
CA ARG A 111 7.88 9.48 10.94
C ARG A 111 6.69 10.42 10.78
N ALA A 112 6.98 11.73 10.77
CA ALA A 112 5.99 12.75 10.45
C ALA A 112 6.24 13.26 9.03
N VAL A 113 5.18 13.39 8.24
CA VAL A 113 5.26 13.86 6.85
C VAL A 113 4.27 14.98 6.66
N ALA A 114 4.72 16.11 6.10
CA ALA A 114 3.86 17.18 5.62
C ALA A 114 3.71 17.05 4.11
N MET A 115 2.50 17.27 3.60
CA MET A 115 2.21 17.13 2.17
C MET A 115 1.25 18.20 1.68
N ASP A 116 1.21 18.40 0.36
CA ASP A 116 0.22 19.27 -0.28
C ASP A 116 -1.10 18.53 -0.55
N ALA A 117 -2.04 19.22 -1.19
CA ALA A 117 -3.36 18.66 -1.49
C ALA A 117 -3.33 17.48 -2.47
N ARG A 118 -2.22 17.28 -3.17
CA ARG A 118 -2.04 16.18 -4.12
C ARG A 118 -1.24 15.01 -3.54
N GLY A 119 -0.80 15.13 -2.28
CA GLY A 119 0.00 14.11 -1.63
C GLY A 119 1.49 14.22 -1.90
N ARG A 120 1.93 15.34 -2.48
CA ARG A 120 3.37 15.56 -2.66
C ARG A 120 4.00 15.90 -1.31
N VAL A 121 5.05 15.18 -0.96
CA VAL A 121 5.77 15.39 0.30
C VAL A 121 6.50 16.72 0.25
N LEU A 122 6.23 17.59 1.23
CA LEU A 122 6.85 18.92 1.36
C LEU A 122 7.98 18.90 2.38
N ASP A 123 7.84 18.13 3.46
CA ASP A 123 8.80 18.04 4.54
C ASP A 123 8.55 16.75 5.33
N TYR A 124 9.59 16.30 6.07
CA TYR A 124 9.44 15.11 6.91
C TYR A 124 10.44 15.13 8.08
N LYS A 125 10.10 14.36 9.11
CA LYS A 125 10.97 14.16 10.27
C LYS A 125 10.95 12.70 10.72
#